data_95f4da4285b18796192ffac33ca5fa22
#
_entry.id   95f4da4285b18796192ffac33ca5fa22
#
_cell.length_a   1.000
_cell.length_b   1.000
_cell.length_c   1.000
_cell.angle_alpha   90.00
_cell.angle_beta   90.00
_cell.angle_gamma   90.00
#
_symmetry.space_group_name_H-M   'P 1'
#
loop_
_entity.id
_entity.type
_entity.pdbx_description
1 polymer ?
#
loop_
_entity_poly.entity_id
_entity_poly.type
_entity_poly.pdbx_seq_one_letter_code
_entity_poly.pdbx_strand_id
1 'polypeptide(L)'
;MTINEALDYIHAVDWRRSSLGLRRIDELLAQMPQDPQCEDIVARAGAKDTYYYSNANMSDNYAMIAQLIEDEDLCVMFAEMVRFNARIYPSATPLRYFRRSPYGLSPEAVEQTWKAMQGKPEFSDIEELTNNQNERFLFSTKYLTRRYAKAISDVDEWTD
;
A
#
# COMPACT_ATOMS: atom_id res chain seq x y z
N MET A 1 -25.41 -4.12 18.68
CA MET A 1 -24.52 -4.88 17.83
C MET A 1 -23.77 -5.87 18.68
N THR A 2 -23.72 -7.12 18.22
CA THR A 2 -22.97 -8.20 18.87
C THR A 2 -21.54 -8.25 18.26
N ILE A 3 -20.62 -8.96 18.96
CA ILE A 3 -19.28 -9.21 18.42
C ILE A 3 -19.35 -9.92 17.06
N ASN A 4 -20.27 -10.86 16.88
CA ASN A 4 -20.45 -11.56 15.60
C ASN A 4 -20.86 -10.63 14.47
N GLU A 5 -21.74 -9.68 14.70
CA GLU A 5 -22.12 -8.67 13.69
C GLU A 5 -20.94 -7.76 13.34
N ALA A 6 -20.09 -7.41 14.32
CA ALA A 6 -18.87 -6.64 14.06
C ALA A 6 -17.83 -7.43 13.25
N LEU A 7 -17.67 -8.75 13.55
CA LEU A 7 -16.80 -9.65 12.81
C LEU A 7 -17.28 -9.84 11.37
N ASP A 8 -18.57 -10.10 11.17
CA ASP A 8 -19.14 -10.23 9.84
C ASP A 8 -18.89 -8.97 9.01
N TYR A 9 -18.97 -7.81 9.65
CA TYR A 9 -18.68 -6.54 9.02
C TYR A 9 -17.19 -6.38 8.63
N ILE A 10 -16.26 -6.73 9.51
CA ILE A 10 -14.81 -6.67 9.25
C ILE A 10 -14.42 -7.71 8.17
N HIS A 11 -14.96 -8.92 8.23
CA HIS A 11 -14.68 -9.97 7.27
C HIS A 11 -15.24 -9.68 5.86
N ALA A 12 -16.31 -8.88 5.75
CA ALA A 12 -16.92 -8.51 4.48
C ALA A 12 -16.10 -7.51 3.65
N VAL A 13 -15.00 -6.95 4.18
CA VAL A 13 -14.11 -5.97 3.50
C VAL A 13 -14.79 -4.63 3.16
N ASP A 14 -16.07 -4.46 3.43
CA ASP A 14 -16.81 -3.22 3.13
C ASP A 14 -17.12 -2.41 4.39
N TRP A 15 -16.07 -2.07 5.13
CA TRP A 15 -16.13 -1.30 6.37
C TRP A 15 -16.40 0.20 6.19
N ARG A 16 -16.57 0.66 4.94
CA ARG A 16 -16.83 2.07 4.58
C ARG A 16 -18.27 2.54 4.85
N ARG A 17 -19.19 1.64 5.15
CA ARG A 17 -20.63 1.94 5.20
C ARG A 17 -21.29 1.72 6.56
N SER A 18 -20.55 1.85 7.64
CA SER A 18 -21.14 1.65 8.96
C SER A 18 -22.06 2.81 9.37
N SER A 19 -23.34 2.54 9.45
CA SER A 19 -24.35 3.38 10.13
C SER A 19 -24.38 3.17 11.64
N LEU A 20 -23.41 2.45 12.19
CA LEU A 20 -23.34 2.07 13.59
C LEU A 20 -22.80 3.24 14.42
N GLY A 21 -23.49 3.54 15.53
CA GLY A 21 -23.07 4.60 16.44
C GLY A 21 -21.65 4.35 16.95
N LEU A 22 -20.72 5.27 16.73
CA LEU A 22 -19.29 5.19 17.04
C LEU A 22 -18.98 4.65 18.43
N ARG A 23 -19.73 5.06 19.47
CA ARG A 23 -19.51 4.62 20.85
C ARG A 23 -19.64 3.10 21.03
N ARG A 24 -20.56 2.46 20.32
CA ARG A 24 -20.82 1.02 20.45
C ARG A 24 -19.75 0.20 19.73
N ILE A 25 -19.15 0.75 18.66
CA ILE A 25 -18.01 0.17 17.97
C ILE A 25 -16.78 0.20 18.87
N ASP A 26 -16.49 1.33 19.49
CA ASP A 26 -15.31 1.47 20.37
C ASP A 26 -15.32 0.48 21.54
N GLU A 27 -16.51 0.26 22.17
CA GLU A 27 -16.67 -0.72 23.22
C GLU A 27 -16.42 -2.16 22.74
N LEU A 28 -16.89 -2.50 21.54
CA LEU A 28 -16.69 -3.80 20.93
C LEU A 28 -15.23 -4.02 20.53
N LEU A 29 -14.59 -3.02 19.91
CA LEU A 29 -13.19 -3.06 19.53
C LEU A 29 -12.26 -3.23 20.75
N ALA A 30 -12.62 -2.63 21.89
CA ALA A 30 -11.88 -2.81 23.14
C ALA A 30 -11.96 -4.24 23.70
N GLN A 31 -13.03 -4.98 23.39
CA GLN A 31 -13.24 -6.36 23.84
C GLN A 31 -12.64 -7.40 22.87
N MET A 32 -12.49 -7.06 21.60
CA MET A 32 -12.03 -7.98 20.56
C MET A 32 -10.69 -8.65 20.84
N PRO A 33 -9.65 -8.00 21.41
CA PRO A 33 -8.36 -8.66 21.71
C PRO A 33 -8.45 -9.81 22.72
N GLN A 34 -9.54 -9.88 23.48
CA GLN A 34 -9.76 -10.90 24.49
C GLN A 34 -10.69 -12.04 24.01
N ASP A 35 -11.26 -11.89 22.80
CA ASP A 35 -12.17 -12.87 22.24
C ASP A 35 -11.43 -13.81 21.28
N PRO A 36 -11.44 -15.15 21.53
CA PRO A 36 -10.81 -16.12 20.63
C PRO A 36 -11.34 -16.10 19.20
N GLN A 37 -12.56 -15.62 18.97
CA GLN A 37 -13.14 -15.47 17.62
C GLN A 37 -12.54 -14.32 16.83
N CYS A 38 -11.76 -13.46 17.47
CA CYS A 38 -11.16 -12.27 16.88
C CYS A 38 -9.62 -12.39 16.72
N GLU A 39 -9.06 -13.59 16.85
CA GLU A 39 -7.60 -13.80 16.76
C GLU A 39 -6.99 -13.37 15.42
N ASP A 40 -7.78 -13.42 14.36
CA ASP A 40 -7.36 -13.01 13.01
C ASP A 40 -7.54 -11.51 12.73
N ILE A 41 -8.12 -10.76 13.67
CA ILE A 41 -8.36 -9.33 13.50
C ILE A 41 -7.15 -8.52 13.95
N VAL A 42 -6.59 -7.77 13.02
CA VAL A 42 -5.41 -6.92 13.22
C VAL A 42 -5.82 -5.46 13.13
N ALA A 43 -5.37 -4.67 14.12
CA ALA A 43 -5.51 -3.21 14.10
C ALA A 43 -4.28 -2.57 13.45
N ARG A 44 -4.51 -1.60 12.57
CA ARG A 44 -3.48 -0.82 11.93
C ARG A 44 -3.77 0.67 12.05
N ALA A 45 -2.87 1.40 12.72
CA ALA A 45 -2.99 2.85 12.86
C ALA A 45 -2.68 3.54 11.52
N GLY A 46 -3.62 4.35 11.04
CA GLY A 46 -3.45 5.23 9.89
C GLY A 46 -3.36 6.70 10.29
N ALA A 47 -3.25 7.58 9.30
CA ALA A 47 -3.17 9.02 9.53
C ALA A 47 -4.53 9.61 9.94
N LYS A 48 -5.61 9.08 9.44
CA LYS A 48 -6.98 9.57 9.70
C LYS A 48 -7.68 8.78 10.80
N ASP A 49 -7.45 7.45 10.85
CA ASP A 49 -8.17 6.56 11.75
C ASP A 49 -7.38 5.28 12.03
N THR A 50 -7.91 4.42 12.90
CA THR A 50 -7.44 3.04 13.10
C THR A 50 -8.26 2.10 12.23
N TYR A 51 -7.58 1.35 11.38
CA TYR A 51 -8.17 0.39 10.45
C TYR A 51 -8.05 -1.02 10.99
N TYR A 52 -9.08 -1.82 10.79
CA TYR A 52 -9.14 -3.22 11.23
C TYR A 52 -9.32 -4.13 10.02
N TYR A 53 -8.59 -5.22 9.97
CA TYR A 53 -8.70 -6.21 8.91
C TYR A 53 -8.46 -7.63 9.45
N SER A 54 -8.97 -8.63 8.73
CA SER A 54 -8.71 -10.04 9.01
C SER A 54 -7.46 -10.49 8.26
N ASN A 55 -6.41 -10.91 8.98
CA ASN A 55 -5.20 -11.45 8.35
C ASN A 55 -5.40 -12.86 7.77
N ALA A 56 -6.52 -13.51 8.06
CA ALA A 56 -6.93 -14.75 7.40
C ALA A 56 -7.42 -14.49 5.96
N ASN A 57 -7.97 -13.30 5.68
CA ASN A 57 -8.60 -12.97 4.40
C ASN A 57 -7.82 -11.91 3.61
N MET A 58 -6.93 -11.17 4.24
CA MET A 58 -6.18 -10.07 3.63
C MET A 58 -4.73 -10.07 4.11
N SER A 59 -3.78 -9.98 3.17
CA SER A 59 -2.38 -9.86 3.56
C SER A 59 -2.08 -8.50 4.19
N ASP A 60 -1.08 -8.44 5.07
CA ASP A 60 -0.63 -7.20 5.73
C ASP A 60 -0.22 -6.14 4.71
N ASN A 61 0.38 -6.56 3.60
CA ASN A 61 0.76 -5.65 2.53
C ASN A 61 -0.46 -5.03 1.83
N TYR A 62 -1.49 -5.83 1.54
CA TYR A 62 -2.72 -5.33 0.95
C TYR A 62 -3.46 -4.39 1.91
N ALA A 63 -3.52 -4.74 3.19
CA ALA A 63 -4.10 -3.89 4.23
C ALA A 63 -3.38 -2.54 4.36
N MET A 64 -2.03 -2.54 4.26
CA MET A 64 -1.23 -1.31 4.21
C MET A 64 -1.60 -0.44 3.01
N ILE A 65 -1.69 -1.03 1.82
CA ILE A 65 -2.06 -0.30 0.60
C ILE A 65 -3.46 0.30 0.74
N ALA A 66 -4.43 -0.48 1.20
CA ALA A 66 -5.81 -0.03 1.38
C ALA A 66 -5.88 1.15 2.37
N GLN A 67 -5.16 1.05 3.49
CA GLN A 67 -5.05 2.15 4.46
C GLN A 67 -4.50 3.42 3.83
N LEU A 68 -3.38 3.32 3.09
CA LEU A 68 -2.74 4.49 2.50
C LEU A 68 -3.60 5.15 1.42
N ILE A 69 -4.41 4.37 0.71
CA ILE A 69 -5.41 4.89 -0.24
C ILE A 69 -6.51 5.65 0.52
N GLU A 70 -7.02 5.10 1.62
CA GLU A 70 -8.06 5.76 2.44
C GLU A 70 -7.53 7.01 3.15
N ASP A 71 -6.27 7.01 3.57
CA ASP A 71 -5.61 8.19 4.14
C ASP A 71 -5.31 9.25 3.08
N GLU A 72 -5.48 8.93 1.79
CA GLU A 72 -5.18 9.81 0.64
C GLU A 72 -3.72 10.30 0.60
N ASP A 73 -2.81 9.56 1.23
CA ASP A 73 -1.38 9.86 1.21
C ASP A 73 -0.67 9.09 0.09
N LEU A 74 -0.90 9.52 -1.13
CA LEU A 74 -0.34 8.87 -2.32
C LEU A 74 1.18 8.92 -2.37
N CYS A 75 1.80 9.96 -1.82
CA CYS A 75 3.27 10.05 -1.78
C CYS A 75 3.89 8.97 -0.89
N VAL A 76 3.32 8.78 0.30
CA VAL A 76 3.76 7.71 1.21
C VAL A 76 3.47 6.35 0.59
N MET A 77 2.30 6.17 -0.02
CA MET A 77 1.95 4.93 -0.71
C MET A 77 2.96 4.57 -1.80
N PHE A 78 3.35 5.52 -2.64
CA PHE A 78 4.38 5.31 -3.68
C PHE A 78 5.70 4.88 -3.06
N ALA A 79 6.17 5.63 -2.07
CA ALA A 79 7.45 5.36 -1.41
C ALA A 79 7.47 3.97 -0.76
N GLU A 80 6.42 3.61 -0.01
CA GLU A 80 6.34 2.31 0.67
C GLU A 80 6.27 1.15 -0.33
N MET A 81 5.54 1.29 -1.42
CA MET A 81 5.48 0.24 -2.45
C MET A 81 6.78 0.09 -3.22
N VAL A 82 7.45 1.20 -3.56
CA VAL A 82 8.77 1.15 -4.21
C VAL A 82 9.81 0.51 -3.28
N ARG A 83 9.81 0.88 -2.00
CA ARG A 83 10.69 0.28 -0.98
C ARG A 83 10.38 -1.21 -0.78
N PHE A 84 9.11 -1.58 -0.70
CA PHE A 84 8.69 -2.97 -0.56
C PHE A 84 9.16 -3.81 -1.75
N ASN A 85 8.90 -3.38 -2.98
CA ASN A 85 9.33 -4.10 -4.18
C ASN A 85 10.85 -4.23 -4.27
N ALA A 86 11.57 -3.17 -3.94
CA ALA A 86 13.04 -3.17 -3.93
C ALA A 86 13.61 -4.14 -2.89
N ARG A 87 12.97 -4.25 -1.72
CA ARG A 87 13.43 -5.10 -0.61
C ARG A 87 13.06 -6.57 -0.81
N ILE A 88 11.83 -6.86 -1.23
CA ILE A 88 11.29 -8.23 -1.26
C ILE A 88 11.57 -8.92 -2.59
N TYR A 89 11.41 -8.20 -3.70
CA TYR A 89 11.55 -8.77 -5.06
C TYR A 89 12.81 -8.32 -5.78
N PRO A 90 13.78 -7.69 -5.12
CA PRO A 90 14.87 -6.85 -5.65
C PRO A 90 14.59 -6.27 -7.04
N SER A 91 13.48 -5.51 -7.17
CA SER A 91 13.02 -4.96 -8.45
C SER A 91 12.69 -3.47 -8.35
N ALA A 92 12.86 -2.77 -9.47
CA ALA A 92 12.32 -1.43 -9.64
C ALA A 92 10.81 -1.49 -9.97
N THR A 93 10.08 -0.46 -9.61
CA THR A 93 8.62 -0.38 -9.79
C THR A 93 8.30 0.51 -10.99
N PRO A 94 7.72 -0.01 -12.09
CA PRO A 94 7.33 0.83 -13.20
C PRO A 94 6.19 1.78 -12.80
N LEU A 95 6.22 3.02 -13.27
CA LEU A 95 5.17 4.02 -12.94
C LEU A 95 3.77 3.54 -13.32
N ARG A 96 3.64 2.76 -14.40
CA ARG A 96 2.35 2.14 -14.80
C ARG A 96 1.78 1.17 -13.75
N TYR A 97 2.60 0.69 -12.80
CA TYR A 97 2.18 -0.19 -11.71
C TYR A 97 1.04 0.43 -10.90
N PHE A 98 1.11 1.72 -10.63
CA PHE A 98 0.11 2.45 -9.85
C PHE A 98 -1.19 2.74 -10.60
N ARG A 99 -1.26 2.44 -11.90
CA ARG A 99 -2.48 2.56 -12.70
C ARG A 99 -3.38 1.32 -12.59
N ARG A 100 -2.85 0.21 -12.12
CA ARG A 100 -3.56 -1.06 -11.95
C ARG A 100 -4.22 -1.16 -10.59
N SER A 101 -5.22 -2.05 -10.47
CA SER A 101 -5.79 -2.42 -9.18
C SER A 101 -4.66 -2.93 -8.24
N PRO A 102 -4.68 -2.60 -6.94
CA PRO A 102 -5.73 -1.88 -6.21
C PRO A 102 -5.63 -0.36 -6.27
N TYR A 103 -4.59 0.21 -6.87
CA TYR A 103 -4.34 1.67 -6.87
C TYR A 103 -5.30 2.43 -7.80
N GLY A 104 -5.42 1.99 -9.05
CA GLY A 104 -6.37 2.54 -10.02
C GLY A 104 -6.17 4.02 -10.35
N LEU A 105 -4.94 4.53 -10.23
CA LEU A 105 -4.66 5.94 -10.46
C LEU A 105 -4.65 6.28 -11.95
N SER A 106 -5.10 7.49 -12.30
CA SER A 106 -4.94 8.01 -13.66
C SER A 106 -3.46 8.31 -13.96
N PRO A 107 -3.06 8.35 -15.24
CA PRO A 107 -1.71 8.76 -15.62
C PRO A 107 -1.32 10.12 -15.03
N GLU A 108 -2.25 11.07 -15.00
CA GLU A 108 -2.05 12.42 -14.47
C GLU A 108 -1.82 12.37 -12.94
N ALA A 109 -2.60 11.57 -12.21
CA ALA A 109 -2.44 11.39 -10.76
C ALA A 109 -1.09 10.75 -10.43
N VAL A 110 -0.62 9.79 -11.23
CA VAL A 110 0.71 9.18 -11.07
C VAL A 110 1.81 10.22 -11.25
N GLU A 111 1.75 11.03 -12.30
CA GLU A 111 2.73 12.10 -12.57
C GLU A 111 2.72 13.18 -11.48
N GLN A 112 1.54 13.62 -11.07
CA GLN A 112 1.40 14.62 -10.01
C GLN A 112 1.97 14.11 -8.67
N THR A 113 1.70 12.84 -8.33
CA THR A 113 2.22 12.24 -7.11
C THR A 113 3.74 12.14 -7.14
N TRP A 114 4.32 11.63 -8.23
CA TRP A 114 5.76 11.56 -8.38
C TRP A 114 6.41 12.95 -8.31
N LYS A 115 5.84 13.92 -8.98
CA LYS A 115 6.31 15.31 -8.94
C LYS A 115 6.24 15.92 -7.53
N ALA A 116 5.18 15.61 -6.78
CA ALA A 116 5.01 16.07 -5.40
C ALA A 116 6.02 15.43 -4.42
N MET A 117 6.53 14.24 -4.73
CA MET A 117 7.57 13.57 -3.93
C MET A 117 8.95 14.17 -4.11
N GLN A 118 9.23 14.70 -5.31
CA GLN A 118 10.54 15.25 -5.65
C GLN A 118 10.89 16.44 -4.74
N GLY A 119 12.12 16.42 -4.20
CA GLY A 119 12.63 17.46 -3.31
C GLY A 119 12.19 17.35 -1.85
N LYS A 120 11.36 16.37 -1.49
CA LYS A 120 11.02 16.11 -0.10
C LYS A 120 12.05 15.15 0.53
N PRO A 121 12.63 15.54 1.71
CA PRO A 121 13.69 14.74 2.35
C PRO A 121 13.28 13.30 2.69
N GLU A 122 12.01 13.10 3.09
CA GLU A 122 11.46 11.79 3.45
C GLU A 122 11.41 10.79 2.30
N PHE A 123 11.46 11.27 1.05
CA PHE A 123 11.47 10.46 -0.17
C PHE A 123 12.79 10.53 -0.94
N SER A 124 13.84 11.05 -0.33
CA SER A 124 15.15 11.24 -0.98
C SER A 124 15.82 9.94 -1.44
N ASP A 125 15.38 8.80 -0.92
CA ASP A 125 15.83 7.47 -1.35
C ASP A 125 15.12 6.97 -2.61
N ILE A 126 14.05 7.62 -3.03
CA ILE A 126 13.29 7.21 -4.23
C ILE A 126 13.83 7.96 -5.44
N GLU A 127 14.35 7.21 -6.38
CA GLU A 127 14.89 7.74 -7.64
C GLU A 127 14.17 7.16 -8.85
N GLU A 128 14.19 7.93 -9.93
CA GLU A 128 13.66 7.50 -11.23
C GLU A 128 14.78 7.01 -12.14
N LEU A 129 14.48 5.96 -12.90
CA LEU A 129 15.30 5.53 -14.04
C LEU A 129 14.40 5.20 -15.24
N THR A 130 15.00 5.23 -16.42
CA THR A 130 14.35 4.83 -17.67
C THR A 130 15.11 3.64 -18.25
N ASN A 131 14.37 2.60 -18.66
CA ASN A 131 14.98 1.41 -19.28
C ASN A 131 15.31 1.64 -20.77
N ASN A 132 15.84 0.62 -21.42
CA ASN A 132 16.20 0.65 -22.86
C ASN A 132 14.99 0.74 -23.81
N GLN A 133 13.77 0.58 -23.30
CA GLN A 133 12.51 0.76 -24.05
C GLN A 133 11.79 2.08 -23.71
N ASN A 134 12.46 3.02 -23.05
CA ASN A 134 11.90 4.30 -22.59
C ASN A 134 10.77 4.17 -21.56
N GLU A 135 10.68 3.04 -20.89
CA GLU A 135 9.76 2.89 -19.77
C GLU A 135 10.38 3.43 -18.48
N ARG A 136 9.58 4.13 -17.68
CA ARG A 136 10.00 4.81 -16.46
C ARG A 136 9.71 3.96 -15.23
N PHE A 137 10.70 3.86 -14.34
CA PHE A 137 10.67 3.08 -13.10
C PHE A 137 11.10 3.94 -11.92
N LEU A 138 10.55 3.64 -10.76
CA LEU A 138 11.03 4.12 -9.47
C LEU A 138 11.76 3.01 -8.73
N PHE A 139 12.82 3.33 -8.01
CA PHE A 139 13.53 2.39 -7.14
C PHE A 139 14.02 3.09 -5.86
N SER A 140 14.24 2.32 -4.80
CA SER A 140 14.79 2.86 -3.56
C SER A 140 16.29 2.58 -3.45
N THR A 141 17.07 3.65 -3.29
CA THR A 141 18.53 3.57 -3.09
C THR A 141 18.91 2.95 -1.76
N LYS A 142 17.96 2.79 -0.83
CA LYS A 142 18.17 2.05 0.43
C LYS A 142 18.41 0.55 0.19
N TYR A 143 17.86 -0.01 -0.90
CA TYR A 143 17.87 -1.44 -1.16
C TYR A 143 18.54 -1.81 -2.48
N LEU A 144 18.55 -0.93 -3.48
CA LEU A 144 19.12 -1.18 -4.81
C LEU A 144 20.11 -0.09 -5.19
N THR A 145 21.21 -0.50 -5.82
CA THR A 145 22.06 0.46 -6.52
C THR A 145 21.41 0.86 -7.85
N ARG A 146 21.66 2.07 -8.32
CA ARG A 146 21.15 2.54 -9.63
C ARG A 146 21.58 1.62 -10.78
N ARG A 147 22.83 1.12 -10.74
CA ARG A 147 23.33 0.19 -11.74
C ARG A 147 22.54 -1.11 -11.79
N TYR A 148 22.27 -1.69 -10.63
CA TYR A 148 21.48 -2.92 -10.53
C TYR A 148 20.03 -2.70 -10.94
N ALA A 149 19.39 -1.65 -10.43
CA ALA A 149 18.02 -1.30 -10.79
C ALA A 149 17.85 -1.09 -12.30
N LYS A 150 18.83 -0.44 -12.95
CA LYS A 150 18.85 -0.26 -14.41
C LYS A 150 18.97 -1.61 -15.12
N ALA A 151 19.91 -2.46 -14.73
CA ALA A 151 20.16 -3.75 -15.37
C ALA A 151 18.94 -4.68 -15.34
N ILE A 152 18.22 -4.73 -14.20
CA ILE A 152 17.00 -5.58 -14.06
C ILE A 152 15.77 -4.98 -14.72
N SER A 153 15.79 -3.69 -15.07
CA SER A 153 14.66 -3.00 -15.74
C SER A 153 14.82 -2.99 -17.26
N ASP A 154 16.03 -3.20 -17.75
CA ASP A 154 16.28 -3.31 -19.20
C ASP A 154 15.72 -4.65 -19.71
N VAL A 155 15.18 -4.61 -20.91
CA VAL A 155 14.69 -5.82 -21.59
C VAL A 155 15.85 -6.41 -22.39
N ASP A 156 16.12 -7.70 -22.17
CA ASP A 156 17.12 -8.42 -22.96
C ASP A 156 16.67 -8.50 -24.42
N GLU A 157 17.55 -8.11 -25.34
CA GLU A 157 17.31 -8.18 -26.80
C GLU A 157 17.20 -9.62 -27.33
N TRP A 158 17.37 -10.64 -26.45
CA TRP A 158 17.47 -12.05 -26.80
C TRP A 158 16.20 -12.88 -26.52
N THR A 159 15.09 -12.24 -26.13
CA THR A 159 13.81 -12.92 -25.94
C THR A 159 12.89 -12.76 -27.17
N ASP A 160 13.32 -13.35 -28.29
CA ASP A 160 12.44 -13.70 -29.42
C ASP A 160 12.09 -15.19 -29.37
#